data_0f0d2f8fdb35c3c0325d864966613861
#
_entry.id   0f0d2f8fdb35c3c0325d864966613861
#
_cell.length_a   1.000
_cell.length_b   1.000
_cell.length_c   1.000
_cell.angle_alpha   90.00
_cell.angle_beta   90.00
_cell.angle_gamma   90.00
#
_symmetry.space_group_name_H-M   'P 1'
#
loop_
_entity.id
_entity.type
_entity.pdbx_description
1 polymer ?
#
loop_
_entity_poly.entity_id
_entity_poly.type
_entity_poly.pdbx_seq_one_letter_code
_entity_poly.pdbx_strand_id
1 'polypeptide(L)'
;MKDKFASYIRITAVGAAAGIVVTLFLISTGPIPNVISPKGSPVLHDESLAVDLVAEGLDSPTSMGFIDNGSILVLEKNSGQVRIVSDGKLLNEPAIEIEVAKGAEQGLLGIATWKEVNDTSVFLFLTEKYEDKIRNHVYKYIYNPNKKTLENETLLLDLPGEPGPFHNGGKISVGPHDGYLYAVIGDVNSGGGMLDNQIPGGPPNDKSVILRVDRKTGLPVKDNPFSDYTGEMENLTRYFAYGIRNSFGMDFEPVTGKLWITENGDNAYDEINIVEPGFNSGWHKVMGPIGRTNVTVENDLINFNGAKYEDPVFSWYAPVGVTDIEFLNSYELGDRYKNNFFVGDINNGNLYFFEVNQDRSGLTFHDPRLLDLVADPVKEDVRGELSSLILGEGFGRITDVESGPDGFLYILTYEDGKIYRITRNTT
;
A
#
# COMPACT_ATOMS: atom_id res chain seq x y z
N MET A 1 40.95 26.06 7.67
CA MET A 1 40.78 26.39 9.10
C MET A 1 39.87 25.37 9.72
N LYS A 2 40.33 24.77 10.80
CA LYS A 2 39.84 23.55 11.44
C LYS A 2 38.44 23.75 11.99
N ASP A 3 37.54 22.80 11.74
CA ASP A 3 36.32 22.70 12.50
C ASP A 3 36.17 21.33 13.14
N LYS A 4 35.86 21.42 14.42
CA LYS A 4 35.95 20.36 15.42
C LYS A 4 34.65 19.54 15.43
N PHE A 5 34.76 18.23 15.25
CA PHE A 5 33.75 17.29 15.71
C PHE A 5 33.80 17.20 17.25
N ALA A 6 32.73 17.55 17.91
CA ALA A 6 32.55 17.31 19.33
C ALA A 6 31.72 16.03 19.53
N SER A 7 32.37 14.94 19.89
CA SER A 7 31.77 13.73 20.41
C SER A 7 31.42 13.92 21.89
N TYR A 8 30.13 13.80 22.23
CA TYR A 8 29.71 13.73 23.63
C TYR A 8 29.64 12.28 24.08
N ILE A 9 30.65 11.86 24.85
CA ILE A 9 30.57 10.63 25.66
C ILE A 9 29.88 11.01 26.97
N ARG A 10 28.70 10.44 27.24
CA ARG A 10 28.12 10.42 28.58
C ARG A 10 28.39 9.08 29.23
N ILE A 11 29.21 9.11 30.28
CA ILE A 11 29.42 8.00 31.21
C ILE A 11 28.22 7.94 32.14
N THR A 12 27.50 6.81 32.16
CA THR A 12 26.47 6.54 33.17
C THR A 12 27.01 5.58 34.20
N ALA A 13 26.97 6.01 35.45
CA ALA A 13 27.36 5.21 36.61
C ALA A 13 26.34 4.10 36.86
N VAL A 14 26.84 2.90 37.15
CA VAL A 14 26.06 1.71 37.49
C VAL A 14 25.72 1.77 38.99
N GLY A 15 24.41 1.79 39.27
CA GLY A 15 23.86 1.49 40.59
C GLY A 15 22.98 0.26 40.47
N ALA A 16 23.38 -0.80 41.18
CA ALA A 16 22.66 -2.06 41.16
C ALA A 16 21.42 -2.02 42.06
N ALA A 17 20.22 -2.23 41.49
CA ALA A 17 19.09 -2.94 42.11
C ALA A 17 17.92 -3.10 41.12
N ALA A 18 17.47 -4.36 41.01
CA ALA A 18 16.21 -4.82 40.41
C ALA A 18 15.99 -4.58 38.89
N GLY A 19 16.04 -5.67 38.14
CA GLY A 19 15.95 -5.77 36.71
C GLY A 19 14.73 -5.11 36.07
N ILE A 20 15.00 -4.07 35.32
CA ILE A 20 14.23 -3.65 34.17
C ILE A 20 15.26 -3.41 33.07
N VAL A 21 15.36 -4.33 32.13
CA VAL A 21 16.11 -4.11 30.90
C VAL A 21 15.30 -3.17 30.03
N VAL A 22 15.61 -1.89 30.11
CA VAL A 22 15.14 -0.89 29.13
C VAL A 22 16.12 -0.97 27.97
N THR A 23 15.76 -1.69 26.94
CA THR A 23 16.46 -1.65 25.65
C THR A 23 16.10 -0.31 25.00
N LEU A 24 17.01 0.67 25.13
CA LEU A 24 16.91 1.91 24.35
C LEU A 24 17.25 1.56 22.91
N PHE A 25 16.23 1.43 22.07
CA PHE A 25 16.40 1.53 20.62
C PHE A 25 16.82 2.96 20.31
N LEU A 26 18.07 3.13 19.92
CA LEU A 26 18.53 4.33 19.25
C LEU A 26 17.85 4.33 17.86
N ILE A 27 16.73 5.02 17.75
CA ILE A 27 16.20 5.41 16.45
C ILE A 27 17.29 6.28 15.81
N SER A 28 17.93 5.74 14.78
CA SER A 28 18.83 6.50 13.93
C SER A 28 17.98 7.56 13.22
N THR A 29 17.92 8.77 13.78
CA THR A 29 17.48 9.96 13.06
C THR A 29 18.60 10.43 12.14
N GLY A 30 19.09 9.54 11.27
CA GLY A 30 19.85 9.98 10.11
C GLY A 30 18.88 10.78 9.23
N PRO A 31 19.30 11.91 8.66
CA PRO A 31 18.48 12.54 7.65
C PRO A 31 18.19 11.50 6.57
N ILE A 32 16.90 11.30 6.25
CA ILE A 32 16.49 10.60 5.04
C ILE A 32 17.36 11.20 3.92
N PRO A 33 18.15 10.41 3.19
CA PRO A 33 18.93 10.98 2.10
C PRO A 33 17.96 11.80 1.26
N ASN A 34 18.27 13.09 1.07
CA ASN A 34 17.50 13.89 0.13
C ASN A 34 17.63 13.19 -1.21
N VAL A 35 16.61 12.44 -1.58
CA VAL A 35 16.42 11.98 -2.95
C VAL A 35 16.22 13.27 -3.71
N ILE A 36 17.27 13.72 -4.38
CA ILE A 36 17.17 14.83 -5.32
C ILE A 36 16.34 14.26 -6.45
N SER A 37 15.03 14.57 -6.45
CA SER A 37 14.21 14.34 -7.63
C SER A 37 14.93 14.96 -8.81
N PRO A 38 15.24 14.20 -9.87
CA PRO A 38 15.87 14.76 -11.03
C PRO A 38 15.00 15.94 -11.50
N LYS A 39 15.56 17.10 -11.73
CA LYS A 39 14.86 18.23 -12.33
C LYS A 39 14.63 17.95 -13.82
N GLY A 40 13.74 17.01 -14.12
CA GLY A 40 13.42 16.60 -15.49
C GLY A 40 12.05 15.91 -15.52
N SER A 41 11.53 15.71 -16.71
CA SER A 41 10.37 14.86 -16.93
C SER A 41 10.77 13.41 -16.69
N PRO A 42 9.82 12.53 -16.22
CA PRO A 42 10.07 11.11 -16.13
C PRO A 42 10.55 10.51 -17.45
N VAL A 43 11.39 9.47 -17.36
CA VAL A 43 11.94 8.78 -18.53
C VAL A 43 11.49 7.33 -18.49
N LEU A 44 10.98 6.82 -19.62
CA LEU A 44 10.66 5.41 -19.80
C LEU A 44 11.78 4.70 -20.54
N HIS A 45 12.05 3.45 -20.18
CA HIS A 45 13.06 2.60 -20.81
C HIS A 45 12.53 1.82 -22.01
N ASP A 46 11.22 1.88 -22.28
CA ASP A 46 10.58 1.37 -23.49
C ASP A 46 10.25 2.53 -24.43
N GLU A 47 10.97 2.62 -25.56
CA GLU A 47 10.81 3.69 -26.56
C GLU A 47 9.43 3.69 -27.25
N SER A 48 8.68 2.57 -27.15
CA SER A 48 7.31 2.48 -27.66
C SER A 48 6.28 3.20 -26.79
N LEU A 49 6.69 3.65 -25.60
CA LEU A 49 5.85 4.34 -24.63
C LEU A 49 6.23 5.82 -24.50
N ALA A 50 5.28 6.62 -24.07
CA ALA A 50 5.44 8.04 -23.78
C ALA A 50 4.79 8.40 -22.43
N VAL A 51 5.23 9.50 -21.82
CA VAL A 51 4.66 10.05 -20.57
C VAL A 51 4.04 11.40 -20.86
N ASP A 52 2.74 11.53 -20.55
CA ASP A 52 1.99 12.77 -20.62
C ASP A 52 1.74 13.33 -19.21
N LEU A 53 1.89 14.63 -19.00
CA LEU A 53 1.41 15.30 -17.79
C LEU A 53 -0.10 15.52 -17.92
N VAL A 54 -0.89 14.98 -17.00
CA VAL A 54 -2.35 15.10 -16.98
C VAL A 54 -2.79 16.29 -16.13
N ALA A 55 -2.27 16.39 -14.90
CA ALA A 55 -2.61 17.47 -13.97
C ALA A 55 -1.45 17.74 -13.01
N GLU A 56 -1.44 18.94 -12.44
CA GLU A 56 -0.47 19.36 -11.41
C GLU A 56 -1.12 20.31 -10.38
N GLY A 57 -0.43 20.60 -9.30
CA GLY A 57 -0.88 21.52 -8.25
C GLY A 57 -1.65 20.85 -7.10
N LEU A 58 -1.54 19.53 -6.96
CA LEU A 58 -2.06 18.77 -5.82
C LEU A 58 -1.11 18.92 -4.61
N ASP A 59 -1.65 18.91 -3.40
CA ASP A 59 -0.86 18.98 -2.16
C ASP A 59 -0.76 17.61 -1.48
N SER A 60 0.44 17.04 -1.54
CA SER A 60 0.74 15.76 -0.85
C SER A 60 -0.28 14.66 -1.16
N PRO A 61 -0.57 14.36 -2.44
CA PRO A 61 -1.62 13.42 -2.79
C PRO A 61 -1.19 11.96 -2.49
N THR A 62 -2.16 11.14 -2.02
CA THR A 62 -1.91 9.75 -1.62
C THR A 62 -2.52 8.71 -2.54
N SER A 63 -3.75 8.94 -3.00
CA SER A 63 -4.47 7.96 -3.80
C SER A 63 -5.45 8.65 -4.74
N MET A 64 -5.80 7.99 -5.85
CA MET A 64 -6.75 8.49 -6.84
C MET A 64 -7.74 7.41 -7.25
N GLY A 65 -8.91 7.83 -7.75
CA GLY A 65 -9.93 6.91 -8.23
C GLY A 65 -10.77 7.54 -9.34
N PHE A 66 -11.03 6.79 -10.39
CA PHE A 66 -11.85 7.25 -11.51
C PHE A 66 -13.33 7.17 -11.17
N ILE A 67 -14.08 8.23 -11.46
CA ILE A 67 -15.54 8.26 -11.32
C ILE A 67 -16.28 8.22 -12.68
N ASP A 68 -15.57 8.63 -13.73
CA ASP A 68 -16.00 8.52 -15.13
C ASP A 68 -14.78 8.60 -16.06
N ASN A 69 -15.00 8.65 -17.38
CA ASN A 69 -13.94 8.62 -18.38
C ASN A 69 -13.05 9.89 -18.40
N GLY A 70 -13.45 10.96 -17.74
CA GLY A 70 -12.71 12.23 -17.75
C GLY A 70 -12.46 12.81 -16.37
N SER A 71 -12.96 12.16 -15.32
CA SER A 71 -12.89 12.72 -13.96
C SER A 71 -12.24 11.75 -12.97
N ILE A 72 -11.26 12.28 -12.24
CA ILE A 72 -10.47 11.59 -11.22
C ILE A 72 -10.72 12.30 -9.88
N LEU A 73 -11.03 11.55 -8.84
CA LEU A 73 -10.93 12.00 -7.47
C LEU A 73 -9.53 11.75 -6.95
N VAL A 74 -8.93 12.72 -6.28
CA VAL A 74 -7.57 12.63 -5.74
C VAL A 74 -7.57 13.07 -4.29
N LEU A 75 -6.97 12.27 -3.44
CA LEU A 75 -6.90 12.51 -2.01
C LEU A 75 -5.69 13.37 -1.66
N GLU A 76 -5.89 14.51 -1.01
CA GLU A 76 -4.81 15.28 -0.40
C GLU A 76 -4.68 14.93 1.08
N LYS A 77 -3.57 14.27 1.42
CA LYS A 77 -3.32 13.61 2.71
C LYS A 77 -3.55 14.49 3.92
N ASN A 78 -2.96 15.69 3.91
CA ASN A 78 -2.87 16.54 5.09
C ASN A 78 -3.99 17.58 5.16
N SER A 79 -4.52 18.01 4.01
CA SER A 79 -5.65 18.92 3.94
C SER A 79 -6.98 18.22 4.23
N GLY A 80 -7.06 16.90 4.00
CA GLY A 80 -8.28 16.13 4.06
C GLY A 80 -9.23 16.42 2.90
N GLN A 81 -8.75 17.07 1.84
CA GLN A 81 -9.54 17.40 0.67
C GLN A 81 -9.54 16.25 -0.34
N VAL A 82 -10.72 15.91 -0.84
CA VAL A 82 -10.89 15.09 -2.03
C VAL A 82 -11.00 16.01 -3.23
N ARG A 83 -9.92 16.13 -3.99
CA ARG A 83 -9.83 17.01 -5.15
C ARG A 83 -10.43 16.34 -6.38
N ILE A 84 -10.83 17.16 -7.33
CA ILE A 84 -11.37 16.69 -8.62
C ILE A 84 -10.46 17.18 -9.74
N VAL A 85 -9.95 16.25 -10.55
CA VAL A 85 -9.35 16.53 -11.85
C VAL A 85 -10.37 16.14 -12.92
N SER A 86 -10.78 17.08 -13.76
CA SER A 86 -11.76 16.85 -14.82
C SER A 86 -11.19 17.32 -16.15
N ASP A 87 -11.15 16.44 -17.15
CA ASP A 87 -10.55 16.71 -18.47
C ASP A 87 -9.14 17.34 -18.39
N GLY A 88 -8.30 16.77 -17.53
CA GLY A 88 -6.93 17.23 -17.29
C GLY A 88 -6.79 18.54 -16.52
N LYS A 89 -7.85 19.01 -15.85
CA LYS A 89 -7.83 20.26 -15.08
C LYS A 89 -8.21 20.01 -13.62
N LEU A 90 -7.33 20.44 -12.72
CA LEU A 90 -7.64 20.49 -11.29
C LEU A 90 -8.70 21.56 -11.02
N LEU A 91 -9.85 21.15 -10.46
CA LEU A 91 -10.93 22.07 -10.11
C LEU A 91 -10.60 22.83 -8.81
N ASN A 92 -11.11 24.07 -8.68
CA ASN A 92 -10.87 24.90 -7.52
C ASN A 92 -11.52 24.32 -6.25
N GLU A 93 -12.77 23.90 -6.37
CA GLU A 93 -13.55 23.38 -5.25
C GLU A 93 -13.33 21.87 -5.07
N PRO A 94 -13.03 21.36 -3.85
CA PRO A 94 -12.96 19.94 -3.58
C PRO A 94 -14.36 19.28 -3.61
N ALA A 95 -14.41 17.98 -3.83
CA ALA A 95 -15.64 17.20 -3.69
C ALA A 95 -16.13 17.13 -2.24
N ILE A 96 -15.19 17.12 -1.28
CA ILE A 96 -15.42 17.19 0.16
C ILE A 96 -14.10 17.58 0.85
N GLU A 97 -14.21 18.16 2.04
CA GLU A 97 -13.10 18.37 2.97
C GLU A 97 -13.46 17.73 4.30
N ILE A 98 -12.58 16.88 4.83
CA ILE A 98 -12.75 16.10 6.07
C ILE A 98 -11.63 16.47 7.04
N GLU A 99 -11.94 16.66 8.31
CA GLU A 99 -10.90 16.89 9.32
C GLU A 99 -10.15 15.57 9.56
N VAL A 100 -8.84 15.58 9.30
CA VAL A 100 -7.98 14.39 9.43
C VAL A 100 -6.88 14.60 10.46
N ALA A 101 -6.44 13.52 11.09
CA ALA A 101 -5.23 13.53 11.89
C ALA A 101 -4.00 13.76 10.97
N LYS A 102 -3.02 14.50 11.48
CA LYS A 102 -1.79 14.84 10.74
C LYS A 102 -0.60 14.18 11.44
N GLY A 103 -0.08 13.17 10.82
CA GLY A 103 1.09 12.41 11.26
C GLY A 103 1.86 11.87 10.07
N ALA A 104 2.91 11.08 10.30
CA ALA A 104 3.76 10.55 9.24
C ALA A 104 2.94 9.85 8.14
N GLU A 105 2.22 8.79 8.50
CA GLU A 105 1.36 8.03 7.58
C GLU A 105 -0.15 8.22 7.90
N GLN A 106 -0.48 9.15 8.77
CA GLN A 106 -1.87 9.51 9.11
C GLN A 106 -2.39 10.57 8.16
N GLY A 107 -3.70 10.57 7.91
CA GLY A 107 -4.35 11.53 7.02
C GLY A 107 -5.44 10.90 6.18
N LEU A 108 -5.73 11.48 5.03
CA LEU A 108 -6.60 10.91 4.02
C LEU A 108 -5.75 9.98 3.14
N LEU A 109 -6.01 8.65 3.16
CA LEU A 109 -5.05 7.65 2.72
C LEU A 109 -5.46 6.88 1.47
N GLY A 110 -6.64 6.30 1.45
CA GLY A 110 -7.07 5.43 0.35
C GLY A 110 -8.46 5.76 -0.18
N ILE A 111 -8.65 5.52 -1.45
CA ILE A 111 -9.92 5.67 -2.15
C ILE A 111 -10.22 4.41 -2.96
N ALA A 112 -11.49 4.03 -2.99
CA ALA A 112 -12.02 3.10 -3.99
C ALA A 112 -13.33 3.63 -4.53
N THR A 113 -13.63 3.34 -5.78
CA THR A 113 -14.88 3.72 -6.43
C THR A 113 -15.64 2.50 -6.89
N TRP A 114 -16.95 2.55 -6.82
CA TRP A 114 -17.80 1.48 -7.35
C TRP A 114 -19.02 2.06 -8.03
N LYS A 115 -19.16 1.76 -9.31
CA LYS A 115 -20.29 2.22 -10.11
C LYS A 115 -21.49 1.30 -9.90
N GLU A 116 -22.52 1.82 -9.24
CA GLU A 116 -23.84 1.20 -9.14
C GLU A 116 -24.69 1.55 -10.40
N VAL A 117 -25.92 1.03 -10.48
CA VAL A 117 -26.79 1.29 -11.63
C VAL A 117 -27.13 2.78 -11.79
N ASN A 118 -27.37 3.48 -10.66
CA ASN A 118 -27.82 4.87 -10.67
C ASN A 118 -26.81 5.82 -10.01
N ASP A 119 -25.88 5.30 -9.22
CA ASP A 119 -25.00 6.08 -8.37
C ASP A 119 -23.55 5.58 -8.49
N THR A 120 -22.61 6.41 -8.08
CA THR A 120 -21.22 6.00 -7.84
C THR A 120 -20.92 6.08 -6.36
N SER A 121 -20.67 4.92 -5.74
CA SER A 121 -20.17 4.84 -4.37
C SER A 121 -18.69 5.17 -4.35
N VAL A 122 -18.26 5.99 -3.39
CA VAL A 122 -16.86 6.33 -3.13
C VAL A 122 -16.55 5.95 -1.69
N PHE A 123 -15.52 5.14 -1.52
CA PHE A 123 -15.04 4.70 -0.21
C PHE A 123 -13.75 5.46 0.09
N LEU A 124 -13.61 5.94 1.31
CA LEU A 124 -12.44 6.69 1.78
C LEU A 124 -11.90 6.04 3.04
N PHE A 125 -10.61 5.74 3.06
CA PHE A 125 -9.88 5.35 4.26
C PHE A 125 -9.13 6.58 4.77
N LEU A 126 -9.32 6.93 6.03
CA LEU A 126 -8.67 8.09 6.63
C LEU A 126 -8.35 7.86 8.11
N THR A 127 -7.38 8.62 8.61
CA THR A 127 -7.07 8.69 10.03
C THR A 127 -7.61 10.01 10.60
N GLU A 128 -8.38 9.94 11.66
CA GLU A 128 -8.94 11.12 12.30
C GLU A 128 -8.91 11.02 13.84
N LYS A 129 -9.15 12.16 14.49
CA LYS A 129 -9.39 12.18 15.93
C LYS A 129 -10.88 11.96 16.20
N TYR A 130 -11.19 10.84 16.84
CA TYR A 130 -12.54 10.45 17.22
C TYR A 130 -12.61 10.14 18.71
N GLU A 131 -13.50 10.79 19.46
CA GLU A 131 -13.65 10.61 20.92
C GLU A 131 -12.31 10.66 21.70
N ASP A 132 -11.47 11.65 21.43
CA ASP A 132 -10.14 11.85 22.01
C ASP A 132 -9.08 10.75 21.70
N LYS A 133 -9.37 9.85 20.76
CA LYS A 133 -8.43 8.85 20.24
C LYS A 133 -8.15 9.07 18.77
N ILE A 134 -7.01 8.59 18.32
CA ILE A 134 -6.73 8.49 16.89
C ILE A 134 -7.30 7.18 16.37
N ARG A 135 -8.14 7.27 15.34
CA ARG A 135 -8.81 6.12 14.71
C ARG A 135 -8.55 6.12 13.19
N ASN A 136 -8.52 4.95 12.62
CA ASN A 136 -8.61 4.75 11.18
C ASN A 136 -10.06 4.37 10.84
N HIS A 137 -10.69 5.15 9.98
CA HIS A 137 -12.07 4.92 9.58
C HIS A 137 -12.17 4.66 8.08
N VAL A 138 -13.12 3.82 7.70
CA VAL A 138 -13.56 3.69 6.31
C VAL A 138 -14.98 4.21 6.20
N TYR A 139 -15.13 5.28 5.43
CA TYR A 139 -16.43 5.86 5.11
C TYR A 139 -16.84 5.52 3.68
N LYS A 140 -18.15 5.39 3.49
CA LYS A 140 -18.80 5.36 2.18
C LYS A 140 -19.52 6.67 1.94
N TYR A 141 -19.35 7.20 0.74
CA TYR A 141 -20.09 8.35 0.19
C TYR A 141 -20.76 7.98 -1.11
N ILE A 142 -21.70 8.83 -1.55
CA ILE A 142 -22.28 8.81 -2.90
C ILE A 142 -21.81 10.07 -3.64
N TYR A 143 -21.24 9.88 -4.82
CA TYR A 143 -20.84 11.01 -5.67
C TYR A 143 -22.05 11.63 -6.35
N ASN A 144 -22.21 12.96 -6.20
CA ASN A 144 -23.24 13.75 -6.87
C ASN A 144 -22.62 14.43 -8.12
N PRO A 145 -22.89 13.95 -9.36
CA PRO A 145 -22.24 14.48 -10.56
C PRO A 145 -22.69 15.91 -10.91
N ASN A 146 -23.90 16.34 -10.50
CA ASN A 146 -24.43 17.66 -10.78
C ASN A 146 -23.75 18.74 -9.91
N LYS A 147 -23.50 18.42 -8.65
CA LYS A 147 -22.83 19.31 -7.68
C LYS A 147 -21.32 19.12 -7.63
N LYS A 148 -20.84 17.98 -8.16
CA LYS A 148 -19.45 17.51 -8.03
C LYS A 148 -19.02 17.38 -6.56
N THR A 149 -19.86 16.79 -5.72
CA THR A 149 -19.66 16.63 -4.27
C THR A 149 -19.83 15.17 -3.86
N LEU A 150 -19.22 14.81 -2.72
CA LEU A 150 -19.48 13.56 -2.00
C LEU A 150 -20.54 13.81 -0.95
N GLU A 151 -21.59 12.99 -0.94
CA GLU A 151 -22.76 13.13 -0.07
C GLU A 151 -23.11 11.79 0.59
N ASN A 152 -24.02 11.81 1.57
CA ASN A 152 -24.56 10.61 2.24
C ASN A 152 -23.49 9.75 2.94
N GLU A 153 -22.71 10.39 3.80
CA GLU A 153 -21.69 9.73 4.61
C GLU A 153 -22.23 8.54 5.41
N THR A 154 -21.50 7.43 5.38
CA THR A 154 -21.79 6.24 6.17
C THR A 154 -20.49 5.63 6.67
N LEU A 155 -20.30 5.52 7.98
CA LEU A 155 -19.17 4.80 8.58
C LEU A 155 -19.35 3.31 8.37
N LEU A 156 -18.37 2.67 7.72
CA LEU A 156 -18.34 1.21 7.49
C LEU A 156 -17.42 0.48 8.46
N LEU A 157 -16.23 1.03 8.68
CA LEU A 157 -15.23 0.41 9.56
C LEU A 157 -14.66 1.45 10.52
N ASP A 158 -14.59 1.07 11.79
CA ASP A 158 -13.89 1.77 12.87
C ASP A 158 -12.72 0.92 13.32
N LEU A 159 -11.49 1.35 13.03
CA LEU A 159 -10.25 0.59 13.18
C LEU A 159 -9.26 1.33 14.09
N PRO A 160 -8.31 0.63 14.71
CA PRO A 160 -7.27 1.26 15.52
C PRO A 160 -6.44 2.28 14.72
N GLY A 161 -6.09 3.42 15.34
CA GLY A 161 -5.15 4.40 14.83
C GLY A 161 -3.97 4.65 15.77
N GLU A 162 -3.94 3.96 16.91
CA GLU A 162 -2.90 4.11 17.94
C GLU A 162 -2.13 2.82 18.17
N PRO A 163 -0.83 2.93 18.58
CA PRO A 163 -0.10 4.12 18.95
C PRO A 163 0.34 5.03 17.79
N GLY A 164 0.34 4.54 16.52
CA GLY A 164 0.74 5.35 15.36
C GLY A 164 2.07 6.08 15.54
N PRO A 165 2.43 7.02 14.69
CA PRO A 165 1.73 7.47 13.47
C PRO A 165 2.11 6.71 12.19
N PHE A 166 2.84 5.61 12.27
CA PHE A 166 3.28 4.78 11.14
C PHE A 166 2.44 3.51 11.01
N HIS A 167 2.55 2.85 9.87
CA HIS A 167 1.95 1.58 9.52
C HIS A 167 0.42 1.58 9.60
N ASN A 168 -0.19 2.66 9.10
CA ASN A 168 -1.65 2.75 9.05
C ASN A 168 -2.25 1.94 7.88
N GLY A 169 -1.44 1.50 6.91
CA GLY A 169 -1.95 0.90 5.69
C GLY A 169 -2.77 1.92 4.89
N GLY A 170 -4.03 1.63 4.65
CA GLY A 170 -4.98 2.58 4.10
C GLY A 170 -5.45 2.27 2.69
N LYS A 171 -4.78 1.40 1.94
CA LYS A 171 -5.29 1.00 0.60
C LYS A 171 -6.61 0.23 0.79
N ILE A 172 -7.57 0.59 -0.02
CA ILE A 172 -8.87 -0.08 -0.12
C ILE A 172 -9.19 -0.38 -1.58
N SER A 173 -9.89 -1.48 -1.81
CA SER A 173 -10.35 -1.86 -3.14
C SER A 173 -11.70 -2.58 -3.06
N VAL A 174 -12.48 -2.55 -4.13
CA VAL A 174 -13.71 -3.35 -4.24
C VAL A 174 -13.44 -4.51 -5.17
N GLY A 175 -13.58 -5.73 -4.67
CA GLY A 175 -13.33 -6.93 -5.44
C GLY A 175 -14.20 -6.98 -6.71
N PRO A 176 -13.59 -7.08 -7.91
CA PRO A 176 -14.33 -6.97 -9.18
C PRO A 176 -15.29 -8.13 -9.43
N HIS A 177 -15.05 -9.28 -8.81
CA HIS A 177 -15.85 -10.50 -8.99
C HIS A 177 -16.90 -10.71 -7.90
N ASP A 178 -16.62 -10.31 -6.66
CA ASP A 178 -17.50 -10.55 -5.51
C ASP A 178 -18.21 -9.27 -5.02
N GLY A 179 -17.67 -8.11 -5.38
CA GLY A 179 -18.21 -6.81 -5.02
C GLY A 179 -18.09 -6.47 -3.54
N TYR A 180 -17.24 -7.15 -2.78
CA TYR A 180 -16.98 -6.83 -1.39
C TYR A 180 -15.89 -5.77 -1.27
N LEU A 181 -15.89 -5.07 -0.14
CA LEU A 181 -14.84 -4.09 0.18
C LEU A 181 -13.69 -4.77 0.91
N TYR A 182 -12.49 -4.58 0.38
CA TYR A 182 -11.24 -4.97 1.00
C TYR A 182 -10.54 -3.74 1.54
N ALA A 183 -9.98 -3.84 2.75
CA ALA A 183 -9.25 -2.75 3.39
C ALA A 183 -8.04 -3.31 4.13
N VAL A 184 -6.86 -2.74 3.93
CA VAL A 184 -5.65 -3.14 4.65
C VAL A 184 -5.34 -2.14 5.75
N ILE A 185 -5.00 -2.67 6.92
CA ILE A 185 -4.41 -1.93 8.04
C ILE A 185 -3.16 -2.67 8.51
N GLY A 186 -2.08 -1.93 8.71
CA GLY A 186 -0.84 -2.48 9.24
C GLY A 186 -0.83 -2.64 10.76
N ASP A 187 0.36 -2.83 11.34
CA ASP A 187 0.53 -3.04 12.78
C ASP A 187 0.35 -1.76 13.62
N VAL A 188 0.15 -0.60 12.97
CA VAL A 188 -0.03 0.72 13.58
C VAL A 188 1.11 1.05 14.55
N ASN A 189 2.33 0.65 14.18
CA ASN A 189 3.55 0.83 14.98
C ASN A 189 3.45 0.20 16.39
N SER A 190 2.69 -0.87 16.52
CA SER A 190 2.46 -1.57 17.79
C SER A 190 2.74 -3.06 17.64
N GLY A 191 3.90 -3.49 18.05
CA GLY A 191 4.19 -4.93 18.11
C GLY A 191 3.50 -5.63 19.29
N GLY A 192 3.43 -6.96 19.22
CA GLY A 192 3.08 -7.83 20.35
C GLY A 192 1.64 -8.33 20.36
N GLY A 193 0.99 -8.41 19.20
CA GLY A 193 -0.33 -9.03 19.06
C GLY A 193 -0.31 -10.45 18.52
N MET A 194 -1.49 -11.06 18.47
CA MET A 194 -1.69 -12.37 17.86
C MET A 194 -1.68 -12.30 16.34
N LEU A 195 -2.20 -11.20 15.79
CA LEU A 195 -2.32 -10.99 14.35
C LEU A 195 -0.98 -10.62 13.68
N ASP A 196 0.03 -10.23 14.44
CA ASP A 196 1.40 -10.00 14.00
C ASP A 196 2.36 -11.14 14.38
N ASN A 197 1.84 -12.32 14.64
CA ASN A 197 2.59 -13.54 14.96
C ASN A 197 3.51 -13.46 16.19
N GLN A 198 3.32 -12.51 17.12
CA GLN A 198 4.23 -12.33 18.25
C GLN A 198 3.76 -13.04 19.52
N ILE A 199 2.53 -12.80 19.98
CA ILE A 199 2.02 -13.29 21.27
C ILE A 199 0.78 -14.11 21.03
N PRO A 200 0.80 -15.43 21.37
CA PRO A 200 -0.40 -16.26 21.34
C PRO A 200 -1.43 -15.81 22.36
N GLY A 201 -2.69 -15.77 21.94
CA GLY A 201 -3.82 -15.48 22.83
C GLY A 201 -4.19 -13.99 22.91
N GLY A 202 -5.32 -13.74 23.53
CA GLY A 202 -5.99 -12.44 23.54
C GLY A 202 -6.94 -12.24 22.35
N PRO A 203 -7.84 -11.26 22.43
CA PRO A 203 -8.77 -10.98 21.34
C PRO A 203 -8.06 -10.35 20.13
N PRO A 204 -8.56 -10.62 18.92
CA PRO A 204 -8.12 -9.92 17.71
C PRO A 204 -8.35 -8.40 17.84
N ASN A 205 -7.37 -7.62 17.41
CA ASN A 205 -7.31 -6.19 17.67
C ASN A 205 -7.40 -5.32 16.40
N ASP A 206 -7.75 -5.93 15.26
CA ASP A 206 -7.91 -5.27 13.94
C ASP A 206 -6.66 -4.55 13.42
N LYS A 207 -5.47 -5.01 13.80
CA LYS A 207 -4.18 -4.55 13.28
C LYS A 207 -3.52 -5.68 12.51
N SER A 208 -2.62 -5.36 11.59
CA SER A 208 -1.88 -6.34 10.78
C SER A 208 -2.80 -7.24 9.93
N VAL A 209 -3.86 -6.70 9.36
CA VAL A 209 -4.90 -7.47 8.66
C VAL A 209 -5.33 -6.86 7.34
N ILE A 210 -5.87 -7.72 6.49
CA ILE A 210 -6.75 -7.33 5.39
C ILE A 210 -8.16 -7.73 5.79
N LEU A 211 -9.06 -6.76 5.85
CA LEU A 211 -10.48 -6.98 6.08
C LEU A 211 -11.19 -7.22 4.74
N ARG A 212 -12.22 -8.08 4.75
CA ARG A 212 -13.16 -8.26 3.65
C ARG A 212 -14.57 -8.19 4.20
N VAL A 213 -15.31 -7.16 3.79
CA VAL A 213 -16.63 -6.85 4.35
C VAL A 213 -17.63 -6.48 3.26
N ASP A 214 -18.90 -6.56 3.58
CA ASP A 214 -19.95 -6.05 2.71
C ASP A 214 -19.82 -4.53 2.52
N ARG A 215 -19.68 -4.07 1.28
CA ARG A 215 -19.40 -2.66 0.94
C ARG A 215 -20.55 -1.69 1.30
N LYS A 216 -21.73 -2.17 1.65
CA LYS A 216 -22.88 -1.34 2.01
C LYS A 216 -23.04 -1.17 3.51
N THR A 217 -22.63 -2.20 4.27
CA THR A 217 -22.89 -2.28 5.71
C THR A 217 -21.64 -2.35 6.58
N GLY A 218 -20.47 -2.66 6.02
CA GLY A 218 -19.24 -2.93 6.78
C GLY A 218 -19.24 -4.24 7.57
N LEU A 219 -20.29 -5.05 7.43
CA LEU A 219 -20.41 -6.30 8.16
C LEU A 219 -19.56 -7.43 7.52
N PRO A 220 -19.12 -8.42 8.33
CA PRO A 220 -18.40 -9.59 7.83
C PRO A 220 -19.22 -10.34 6.78
N VAL A 221 -18.54 -10.94 5.81
CA VAL A 221 -19.17 -11.78 4.78
C VAL A 221 -19.03 -13.25 5.15
N LYS A 222 -20.05 -14.06 4.80
CA LYS A 222 -20.19 -15.45 5.29
C LYS A 222 -19.12 -16.41 4.79
N ASP A 223 -18.50 -16.10 3.67
CA ASP A 223 -17.45 -16.91 3.04
C ASP A 223 -16.03 -16.41 3.36
N ASN A 224 -15.88 -15.58 4.39
CA ASN A 224 -14.58 -15.27 4.94
C ASN A 224 -13.94 -16.51 5.56
N PRO A 225 -12.58 -16.63 5.49
CA PRO A 225 -11.87 -17.83 5.91
C PRO A 225 -12.06 -18.17 7.40
N PHE A 226 -12.38 -17.16 8.20
CA PHE A 226 -12.54 -17.29 9.66
C PHE A 226 -13.98 -17.04 10.12
N SER A 227 -14.97 -17.27 9.25
CA SER A 227 -16.40 -16.98 9.52
C SER A 227 -17.02 -17.80 10.67
N ASP A 228 -16.40 -18.92 11.08
CA ASP A 228 -16.90 -19.78 12.14
C ASP A 228 -16.47 -19.35 13.55
N TYR A 229 -15.61 -18.35 13.69
CA TYR A 229 -15.17 -17.86 14.99
C TYR A 229 -16.25 -17.04 15.69
N THR A 230 -16.34 -17.16 17.01
CA THR A 230 -17.34 -16.52 17.86
C THR A 230 -16.75 -16.04 19.18
N GLY A 231 -17.51 -15.25 19.95
CA GLY A 231 -17.10 -14.77 21.26
C GLY A 231 -15.93 -13.78 21.18
N GLU A 232 -14.92 -13.97 22.02
CA GLU A 232 -13.73 -13.08 22.05
C GLU A 232 -12.96 -13.05 20.72
N MET A 233 -13.15 -14.08 19.88
CA MET A 233 -12.51 -14.20 18.57
C MET A 233 -13.40 -13.73 17.40
N GLU A 234 -14.58 -13.19 17.66
CA GLU A 234 -15.56 -12.84 16.64
C GLU A 234 -15.02 -11.85 15.58
N ASN A 235 -14.11 -10.97 15.96
CA ASN A 235 -13.49 -10.04 15.01
C ASN A 235 -12.75 -10.74 13.85
N LEU A 236 -12.28 -11.99 14.04
CA LEU A 236 -11.69 -12.78 12.96
C LEU A 236 -12.65 -12.93 11.76
N THR A 237 -13.95 -12.95 12.00
CA THR A 237 -14.95 -13.16 10.93
C THR A 237 -14.91 -12.14 9.81
N ARG A 238 -14.31 -10.96 10.02
CA ARG A 238 -14.14 -9.93 9.01
C ARG A 238 -12.76 -9.92 8.33
N TYR A 239 -11.82 -10.79 8.75
CA TYR A 239 -10.49 -10.82 8.17
C TYR A 239 -10.42 -11.79 6.98
N PHE A 240 -9.76 -11.32 5.94
CA PHE A 240 -9.40 -12.10 4.77
C PHE A 240 -7.98 -12.67 4.91
N ALA A 241 -7.08 -11.87 5.49
CA ALA A 241 -5.68 -12.19 5.72
C ALA A 241 -5.16 -11.49 6.98
N TYR A 242 -4.00 -11.92 7.47
CA TYR A 242 -3.33 -11.32 8.63
C TYR A 242 -1.80 -11.47 8.53
N GLY A 243 -1.07 -10.97 9.52
CA GLY A 243 0.39 -10.97 9.52
C GLY A 243 0.98 -9.89 8.63
N ILE A 244 0.25 -8.79 8.39
CA ILE A 244 0.64 -7.70 7.49
C ILE A 244 1.32 -6.60 8.31
N ARG A 245 2.57 -6.26 7.95
CA ARG A 245 3.27 -5.14 8.60
C ARG A 245 2.70 -3.79 8.18
N ASN A 246 2.76 -3.50 6.89
CA ASN A 246 2.26 -2.26 6.30
C ASN A 246 2.15 -2.41 4.78
N SER A 247 1.01 -2.12 4.21
CA SER A 247 0.76 -2.23 2.78
C SER A 247 0.10 -0.97 2.24
N PHE A 248 0.61 -0.47 1.12
CA PHE A 248 0.08 0.69 0.41
C PHE A 248 -0.47 0.34 -0.97
N GLY A 249 -0.36 -0.92 -1.40
CA GLY A 249 -0.82 -1.37 -2.70
C GLY A 249 -1.66 -2.62 -2.63
N MET A 250 -2.75 -2.63 -3.39
CA MET A 250 -3.69 -3.74 -3.45
C MET A 250 -4.46 -3.70 -4.77
N ASP A 251 -4.35 -4.79 -5.55
CA ASP A 251 -5.16 -4.93 -6.75
C ASP A 251 -5.50 -6.41 -7.03
N PHE A 252 -6.47 -6.62 -7.91
CA PHE A 252 -6.96 -7.93 -8.31
C PHE A 252 -6.42 -8.33 -9.67
N GLU A 253 -5.75 -9.47 -9.73
CA GLU A 253 -5.28 -10.05 -10.98
C GLU A 253 -6.48 -10.33 -11.93
N PRO A 254 -6.50 -9.75 -13.15
CA PRO A 254 -7.72 -9.68 -13.95
C PRO A 254 -8.18 -11.01 -14.56
N VAL A 255 -7.34 -12.04 -14.59
CA VAL A 255 -7.68 -13.35 -15.18
C VAL A 255 -8.25 -14.31 -14.14
N THR A 256 -7.63 -14.35 -12.95
CA THR A 256 -8.00 -15.28 -11.86
C THR A 256 -8.83 -14.64 -10.77
N GLY A 257 -8.79 -13.32 -10.65
CA GLY A 257 -9.43 -12.59 -9.57
C GLY A 257 -8.70 -12.68 -8.22
N LYS A 258 -7.47 -13.20 -8.21
CA LYS A 258 -6.67 -13.27 -6.98
C LYS A 258 -6.24 -11.88 -6.55
N LEU A 259 -6.26 -11.66 -5.24
CA LEU A 259 -5.76 -10.44 -4.63
C LEU A 259 -4.23 -10.46 -4.60
N TRP A 260 -3.60 -9.37 -5.01
CA TRP A 260 -2.17 -9.13 -4.87
C TRP A 260 -1.94 -7.85 -4.07
N ILE A 261 -0.89 -7.84 -3.26
CA ILE A 261 -0.51 -6.68 -2.45
C ILE A 261 0.99 -6.41 -2.54
N THR A 262 1.37 -5.16 -2.30
CA THR A 262 2.72 -4.80 -1.88
C THR A 262 2.79 -4.74 -0.36
N GLU A 263 3.93 -5.06 0.23
CA GLU A 263 4.14 -4.95 1.68
C GLU A 263 5.51 -4.34 1.98
N ASN A 264 5.56 -3.36 2.87
CA ASN A 264 6.80 -2.70 3.27
C ASN A 264 7.47 -3.42 4.43
N GLY A 265 8.73 -3.77 4.24
CA GLY A 265 9.58 -4.34 5.28
C GLY A 265 10.06 -3.34 6.32
N ASP A 266 10.73 -3.85 7.36
CA ASP A 266 11.31 -3.01 8.41
C ASP A 266 12.71 -2.50 7.99
N ASN A 267 13.69 -3.39 8.02
CA ASN A 267 15.08 -3.09 7.64
C ASN A 267 15.51 -3.86 6.39
N ALA A 268 14.73 -4.81 5.98
CA ALA A 268 14.93 -5.64 4.79
C ALA A 268 13.59 -6.12 4.28
N TYR A 269 13.55 -6.44 3.00
CA TYR A 269 12.45 -7.07 2.28
C TYR A 269 11.16 -6.24 2.19
N ASP A 270 11.06 -5.39 1.15
CA ASP A 270 9.74 -5.10 0.63
C ASP A 270 9.25 -6.30 -0.20
N GLU A 271 7.96 -6.51 -0.30
CA GLU A 271 7.38 -7.74 -0.85
C GLU A 271 6.25 -7.48 -1.83
N ILE A 272 6.06 -8.45 -2.73
CA ILE A 272 4.82 -8.67 -3.48
C ILE A 272 4.24 -10.01 -3.05
N ASN A 273 3.00 -10.02 -2.61
CA ASN A 273 2.31 -11.20 -2.10
C ASN A 273 1.04 -11.51 -2.91
N ILE A 274 0.79 -12.79 -3.18
CA ILE A 274 -0.53 -13.29 -3.61
C ILE A 274 -1.31 -13.64 -2.35
N VAL A 275 -2.46 -13.01 -2.18
CA VAL A 275 -3.26 -13.14 -0.96
C VAL A 275 -4.48 -14.02 -1.21
N GLU A 276 -4.42 -15.25 -0.76
CA GLU A 276 -5.56 -16.17 -0.74
C GLU A 276 -6.34 -16.04 0.57
N PRO A 277 -7.61 -16.50 0.64
CA PRO A 277 -8.36 -16.52 1.90
C PRO A 277 -7.60 -17.24 3.02
N GLY A 278 -7.39 -16.58 4.14
CA GLY A 278 -6.65 -17.13 5.28
C GLY A 278 -5.14 -16.93 5.22
N PHE A 279 -4.63 -16.15 4.26
CA PHE A 279 -3.22 -15.84 4.13
C PHE A 279 -2.65 -15.24 5.43
N ASN A 280 -1.46 -15.73 5.82
CA ASN A 280 -0.63 -15.18 6.87
C ASN A 280 0.70 -14.76 6.26
N SER A 281 0.99 -13.45 6.21
CA SER A 281 2.24 -12.92 5.64
C SER A 281 3.47 -13.20 6.51
N GLY A 282 3.26 -13.52 7.79
CA GLY A 282 4.35 -13.90 8.70
C GLY A 282 4.89 -12.78 9.58
N TRP A 283 4.54 -11.53 9.33
CA TRP A 283 4.94 -10.41 10.19
C TRP A 283 4.52 -10.70 11.66
N HIS A 284 5.29 -10.48 12.67
CA HIS A 284 6.62 -9.85 12.83
C HIS A 284 7.78 -10.86 12.72
N LYS A 285 7.51 -12.14 12.51
CA LYS A 285 8.51 -13.22 12.54
C LYS A 285 9.27 -13.37 11.23
N VAL A 286 8.58 -13.12 10.13
CA VAL A 286 9.10 -13.29 8.78
C VAL A 286 8.89 -12.01 7.99
N MET A 287 9.93 -11.57 7.29
CA MET A 287 9.92 -10.66 6.16
C MET A 287 10.86 -11.23 5.10
N GLY A 288 10.43 -11.23 3.85
CA GLY A 288 11.11 -11.95 2.78
C GLY A 288 10.86 -13.46 2.83
N PRO A 289 11.53 -14.23 1.98
CA PRO A 289 11.36 -15.67 1.92
C PRO A 289 11.74 -16.35 3.23
N ILE A 290 10.88 -17.23 3.76
CA ILE A 290 11.11 -17.95 5.02
C ILE A 290 12.41 -18.78 4.98
N GLY A 291 12.78 -19.27 3.80
CA GLY A 291 14.03 -19.99 3.59
C GLY A 291 15.31 -19.19 3.86
N ARG A 292 15.21 -17.86 3.97
CA ARG A 292 16.31 -16.96 4.38
C ARG A 292 16.29 -16.64 5.89
N THR A 293 15.42 -17.29 6.66
CA THR A 293 15.25 -17.13 8.11
C THR A 293 15.52 -18.45 8.86
N ASN A 294 15.41 -18.42 10.18
CA ASN A 294 15.41 -19.61 11.03
C ASN A 294 13.96 -19.93 11.56
N VAL A 295 12.96 -19.30 10.98
CA VAL A 295 11.56 -19.46 11.38
C VAL A 295 10.97 -20.71 10.74
N THR A 296 10.09 -21.39 11.47
CA THR A 296 9.29 -22.50 10.96
C THR A 296 7.80 -22.18 11.12
N VAL A 297 7.02 -22.50 10.10
CA VAL A 297 5.57 -22.19 10.09
C VAL A 297 4.85 -22.80 11.26
N GLU A 298 5.16 -24.06 11.59
CA GLU A 298 4.44 -24.84 12.62
C GLU A 298 4.74 -24.38 14.04
N ASN A 299 5.95 -23.88 14.32
CA ASN A 299 6.39 -23.59 15.69
C ASN A 299 6.40 -22.10 16.02
N ASP A 300 6.59 -21.24 15.03
CA ASP A 300 6.89 -19.82 15.24
C ASP A 300 5.75 -18.90 14.82
N LEU A 301 4.88 -19.35 13.90
CA LEU A 301 3.75 -18.57 13.43
C LEU A 301 2.46 -18.93 14.18
N ILE A 302 1.57 -17.98 14.32
CA ILE A 302 0.24 -18.17 14.88
C ILE A 302 -0.70 -18.56 13.75
N ASN A 303 -1.14 -19.81 13.75
CA ASN A 303 -2.00 -20.36 12.71
C ASN A 303 -3.43 -20.55 13.25
N PHE A 304 -4.37 -19.76 12.76
CA PHE A 304 -5.79 -19.99 12.94
C PHE A 304 -6.24 -21.17 12.09
N ASN A 305 -7.36 -21.80 12.48
CA ASN A 305 -7.96 -22.83 11.61
C ASN A 305 -8.37 -22.19 10.27
N GLY A 306 -7.85 -22.75 9.18
CA GLY A 306 -8.01 -22.19 7.82
C GLY A 306 -6.94 -21.19 7.42
N ALA A 307 -5.98 -20.88 8.29
CA ALA A 307 -4.86 -20.01 7.94
C ALA A 307 -3.75 -20.76 7.19
N LYS A 308 -3.04 -20.04 6.32
CA LYS A 308 -1.92 -20.54 5.56
C LYS A 308 -0.85 -19.46 5.36
N TYR A 309 0.39 -19.77 5.75
CA TYR A 309 1.55 -18.98 5.37
C TYR A 309 1.95 -19.32 3.92
N GLU A 310 2.28 -18.31 3.14
CA GLU A 310 2.91 -18.43 1.83
C GLU A 310 4.05 -17.44 1.74
N ASP A 311 5.14 -17.85 1.09
CA ASP A 311 6.26 -16.95 0.78
C ASP A 311 5.84 -15.86 -0.24
N PRO A 312 6.47 -14.68 -0.19
CA PRO A 312 6.26 -13.66 -1.21
C PRO A 312 6.65 -14.17 -2.60
N VAL A 313 5.92 -13.74 -3.62
CA VAL A 313 6.24 -14.06 -5.02
C VAL A 313 7.40 -13.25 -5.56
N PHE A 314 7.76 -12.17 -4.85
CA PHE A 314 8.96 -11.36 -5.09
C PHE A 314 9.31 -10.52 -3.86
N SER A 315 10.60 -10.28 -3.68
CA SER A 315 11.07 -9.40 -2.61
C SER A 315 12.23 -8.51 -3.06
N TRP A 316 12.23 -7.28 -2.58
CA TRP A 316 13.40 -6.39 -2.62
C TRP A 316 14.16 -6.54 -1.31
N TYR A 317 15.37 -7.13 -1.33
CA TYR A 317 16.17 -7.26 -0.09
C TYR A 317 16.44 -5.92 0.58
N ALA A 318 16.85 -4.92 -0.20
CA ALA A 318 16.96 -3.53 0.27
C ALA A 318 15.61 -2.83 0.02
N PRO A 319 14.88 -2.43 1.08
CA PRO A 319 13.57 -1.80 0.91
C PRO A 319 13.62 -0.56 0.02
N VAL A 320 12.76 -0.51 -0.97
CA VAL A 320 12.61 0.63 -1.88
C VAL A 320 11.43 1.54 -1.49
N GLY A 321 10.64 1.11 -0.51
CA GLY A 321 9.41 1.78 -0.12
C GLY A 321 8.33 1.58 -1.17
N VAL A 322 7.99 0.32 -1.44
CA VAL A 322 6.93 -0.01 -2.41
C VAL A 322 5.63 0.66 -2.04
N THR A 323 4.94 1.16 -3.03
CA THR A 323 3.64 1.79 -2.86
C THR A 323 2.56 0.94 -3.55
N ASP A 324 1.92 1.47 -4.55
CA ASP A 324 0.81 0.77 -5.16
C ASP A 324 1.24 -0.32 -6.16
N ILE A 325 0.33 -1.26 -6.37
CA ILE A 325 0.37 -2.30 -7.40
C ILE A 325 -0.89 -2.20 -8.25
N GLU A 326 -0.74 -2.19 -9.57
CA GLU A 326 -1.86 -2.08 -10.50
C GLU A 326 -1.70 -3.00 -11.70
N PHE A 327 -2.69 -3.83 -11.96
CA PHE A 327 -2.78 -4.69 -13.14
C PHE A 327 -3.40 -3.94 -14.31
N LEU A 328 -2.74 -3.96 -15.47
CA LEU A 328 -3.28 -3.37 -16.68
C LEU A 328 -4.14 -4.37 -17.47
N ASN A 329 -5.46 -4.28 -17.36
CA ASN A 329 -6.37 -5.09 -18.19
C ASN A 329 -6.75 -4.39 -19.49
N SER A 330 -5.74 -3.95 -20.26
CA SER A 330 -5.91 -3.22 -21.51
C SER A 330 -4.82 -3.56 -22.52
N TYR A 331 -5.12 -3.41 -23.82
CA TYR A 331 -4.16 -3.50 -24.92
C TYR A 331 -3.57 -2.14 -25.33
N GLU A 332 -3.99 -1.04 -24.71
CA GLU A 332 -3.60 0.31 -25.14
C GLU A 332 -2.09 0.54 -25.04
N LEU A 333 -1.39 -0.06 -24.09
CA LEU A 333 0.08 -0.02 -24.03
C LEU A 333 0.76 -1.12 -24.87
N GLY A 334 0.00 -2.09 -25.38
CA GLY A 334 0.48 -3.21 -26.17
C GLY A 334 0.33 -4.56 -25.46
N ASP A 335 0.50 -5.66 -26.23
CA ASP A 335 0.25 -7.02 -25.77
C ASP A 335 1.11 -7.43 -24.57
N ARG A 336 2.35 -6.93 -24.49
CA ARG A 336 3.30 -7.20 -23.42
C ARG A 336 2.76 -6.78 -22.05
N TYR A 337 2.04 -5.68 -21.99
CA TYR A 337 1.60 -5.06 -20.75
C TYR A 337 0.25 -5.60 -20.25
N LYS A 338 -0.56 -6.16 -21.15
CA LYS A 338 -1.88 -6.66 -20.82
C LYS A 338 -1.82 -7.80 -19.80
N ASN A 339 -2.67 -7.70 -18.76
CA ASN A 339 -2.77 -8.65 -17.63
C ASN A 339 -1.44 -8.86 -16.87
N ASN A 340 -0.53 -7.92 -16.99
CA ASN A 340 0.68 -7.78 -16.20
C ASN A 340 0.55 -6.54 -15.32
N PHE A 341 1.48 -6.31 -14.40
CA PHE A 341 1.30 -5.25 -13.43
C PHE A 341 2.52 -4.34 -13.26
N PHE A 342 2.25 -3.21 -12.64
CA PHE A 342 3.21 -2.17 -12.32
C PHE A 342 3.24 -1.95 -10.82
N VAL A 343 4.41 -1.55 -10.29
CA VAL A 343 4.60 -1.18 -8.89
C VAL A 343 5.33 0.15 -8.84
N GLY A 344 4.84 1.08 -8.02
CA GLY A 344 5.54 2.32 -7.71
C GLY A 344 6.41 2.21 -6.47
N ASP A 345 7.43 3.08 -6.36
CA ASP A 345 8.15 3.27 -5.11
C ASP A 345 8.19 4.75 -4.68
N ILE A 346 8.26 4.97 -3.36
CA ILE A 346 8.29 6.32 -2.79
C ILE A 346 9.73 6.82 -2.56
N ASN A 347 10.72 5.94 -2.48
CA ASN A 347 12.09 6.31 -2.13
C ASN A 347 12.91 6.74 -3.35
N ASN A 348 12.73 6.09 -4.49
CA ASN A 348 13.55 6.29 -5.69
C ASN A 348 12.76 6.93 -6.84
N GLY A 349 11.42 6.87 -6.82
CA GLY A 349 10.57 7.36 -7.89
C GLY A 349 10.64 6.50 -9.15
N ASN A 350 10.81 5.20 -8.95
CA ASN A 350 10.81 4.22 -10.03
C ASN A 350 9.42 3.62 -10.20
N LEU A 351 9.10 3.34 -11.45
CA LEU A 351 8.00 2.49 -11.86
C LEU A 351 8.58 1.15 -12.31
N TYR A 352 8.24 0.09 -11.59
CA TYR A 352 8.62 -1.28 -11.93
C TYR A 352 7.54 -1.93 -12.77
N PHE A 353 7.94 -2.87 -13.64
CA PHE A 353 7.06 -3.70 -14.45
C PHE A 353 7.37 -5.16 -14.21
N PHE A 354 6.32 -5.97 -13.99
CA PHE A 354 6.40 -7.40 -13.75
C PHE A 354 5.53 -8.19 -14.71
N GLU A 355 6.07 -9.27 -15.24
CA GLU A 355 5.36 -10.22 -16.09
C GLU A 355 4.88 -11.40 -15.24
N VAL A 356 3.57 -11.63 -15.21
CA VAL A 356 2.97 -12.76 -14.50
C VAL A 356 3.14 -14.03 -15.35
N ASN A 357 3.49 -15.15 -14.71
CA ASN A 357 3.67 -16.41 -15.40
C ASN A 357 2.36 -16.98 -16.00
N GLN A 358 2.46 -18.00 -16.84
CA GLN A 358 1.34 -18.50 -17.63
C GLN A 358 0.20 -19.06 -16.77
N ASP A 359 0.50 -19.69 -15.63
CA ASP A 359 -0.48 -20.24 -14.71
C ASP A 359 -0.99 -19.26 -13.67
N ARG A 360 -0.54 -18.00 -13.73
CA ARG A 360 -0.95 -16.89 -12.88
C ARG A 360 -0.70 -17.13 -11.38
N SER A 361 0.31 -17.93 -11.06
CA SER A 361 0.69 -18.28 -9.68
C SER A 361 1.97 -17.61 -9.19
N GLY A 362 2.62 -16.79 -10.03
CA GLY A 362 3.89 -16.14 -9.74
C GLY A 362 4.38 -15.32 -10.93
N LEU A 363 5.66 -15.07 -11.00
CA LEU A 363 6.29 -14.15 -11.93
C LEU A 363 7.19 -14.87 -12.95
N THR A 364 7.43 -14.21 -14.07
CA THR A 364 8.39 -14.62 -15.09
C THR A 364 9.54 -13.61 -15.12
N PHE A 365 10.76 -14.10 -14.92
CA PHE A 365 11.97 -13.27 -15.02
C PHE A 365 12.84 -13.70 -16.19
N HIS A 366 13.32 -12.73 -16.95
CA HIS A 366 14.30 -12.94 -18.04
C HIS A 366 15.74 -12.76 -17.55
N ASP A 367 15.94 -12.06 -16.44
CA ASP A 367 17.24 -11.95 -15.78
C ASP A 367 17.47 -13.16 -14.86
N PRO A 368 18.50 -13.98 -15.11
CA PRO A 368 18.76 -15.17 -14.30
C PRO A 368 19.03 -14.87 -12.81
N ARG A 369 19.43 -13.65 -12.49
CA ARG A 369 19.71 -13.22 -11.10
C ARG A 369 18.46 -13.14 -10.25
N LEU A 370 17.30 -12.92 -10.88
CA LEU A 370 15.99 -12.80 -10.20
C LEU A 370 15.25 -14.13 -10.07
N LEU A 371 15.83 -15.25 -10.48
CA LEU A 371 15.16 -16.56 -10.43
C LEU A 371 14.96 -17.10 -9.02
N ASP A 372 15.66 -16.55 -8.02
CA ASP A 372 15.42 -16.83 -6.61
C ASP A 372 14.34 -15.94 -5.98
N LEU A 373 13.66 -15.12 -6.80
CA LEU A 373 12.55 -14.23 -6.44
C LEU A 373 12.95 -13.09 -5.47
N VAL A 374 14.23 -12.76 -5.40
CA VAL A 374 14.74 -11.68 -4.57
C VAL A 374 15.67 -10.80 -5.37
N ALA A 375 15.45 -9.49 -5.32
CA ALA A 375 16.40 -8.53 -5.82
C ALA A 375 17.41 -8.20 -4.72
N ASP A 376 18.61 -8.80 -4.82
CA ASP A 376 19.71 -8.57 -3.90
C ASP A 376 20.54 -7.32 -4.28
N PRO A 377 21.10 -6.58 -3.31
CA PRO A 377 22.01 -5.48 -3.59
C PRO A 377 23.35 -6.01 -4.10
N VAL A 378 23.80 -5.53 -5.24
CA VAL A 378 25.11 -5.87 -5.80
C VAL A 378 26.13 -4.82 -5.38
N LYS A 379 27.25 -5.23 -4.77
CA LYS A 379 28.24 -4.31 -4.15
C LYS A 379 28.84 -3.24 -5.08
N GLU A 380 28.82 -3.47 -6.39
CA GLU A 380 29.45 -2.60 -7.40
C GLU A 380 28.43 -1.93 -8.35
N ASP A 381 27.15 -2.28 -8.22
CA ASP A 381 26.05 -1.73 -9.01
C ASP A 381 24.93 -1.27 -8.08
N VAL A 382 24.74 0.04 -7.97
CA VAL A 382 23.74 0.64 -7.08
C VAL A 382 22.30 0.23 -7.43
N ARG A 383 22.06 -0.11 -8.69
CA ARG A 383 20.74 -0.60 -9.17
C ARG A 383 20.65 -2.13 -9.14
N GLY A 384 21.80 -2.81 -9.19
CA GLY A 384 21.90 -4.26 -9.10
C GLY A 384 20.94 -4.99 -10.03
N GLU A 385 20.22 -5.91 -9.45
CA GLU A 385 19.25 -6.76 -10.14
C GLU A 385 17.96 -6.03 -10.52
N LEU A 386 17.69 -4.88 -9.88
CA LEU A 386 16.49 -4.08 -10.14
C LEU A 386 16.45 -3.44 -11.53
N SER A 387 17.60 -3.25 -12.16
CA SER A 387 17.69 -2.53 -13.45
C SER A 387 16.83 -3.16 -14.56
N SER A 388 16.63 -4.48 -14.52
CA SER A 388 15.79 -5.20 -15.48
C SER A 388 14.28 -5.05 -15.24
N LEU A 389 13.90 -4.60 -14.06
CA LEU A 389 12.49 -4.42 -13.66
C LEU A 389 12.02 -2.96 -13.79
N ILE A 390 12.95 -2.00 -13.84
CA ILE A 390 12.59 -0.57 -13.91
C ILE A 390 12.10 -0.27 -15.33
N LEU A 391 10.80 0.01 -15.47
CA LEU A 391 10.21 0.50 -16.71
C LEU A 391 10.43 2.00 -16.88
N GLY A 392 10.38 2.75 -15.80
CA GLY A 392 10.55 4.20 -15.82
C GLY A 392 11.10 4.76 -14.52
N GLU A 393 11.73 5.92 -14.62
CA GLU A 393 12.37 6.59 -13.49
C GLU A 393 12.17 8.11 -13.56
N GLY A 394 12.42 8.78 -12.42
CA GLY A 394 12.32 10.23 -12.34
C GLY A 394 10.90 10.76 -12.15
N PHE A 395 9.96 9.91 -11.75
CA PHE A 395 8.58 10.34 -11.41
C PHE A 395 8.52 11.15 -10.11
N GLY A 396 9.56 11.10 -9.27
CA GLY A 396 9.49 11.58 -7.90
C GLY A 396 8.93 10.47 -6.98
N ARG A 397 8.28 10.86 -5.89
CA ARG A 397 7.67 9.88 -4.96
C ARG A 397 6.34 9.39 -5.49
N ILE A 398 6.31 8.20 -6.08
CA ILE A 398 5.06 7.58 -6.54
C ILE A 398 4.25 7.15 -5.32
N THR A 399 2.98 7.54 -5.24
CA THR A 399 2.06 7.12 -4.18
C THR A 399 0.96 6.21 -4.67
N ASP A 400 0.56 6.33 -5.94
CA ASP A 400 -0.54 5.56 -6.49
C ASP A 400 -0.33 5.30 -7.98
N VAL A 401 -0.81 4.17 -8.46
CA VAL A 401 -0.78 3.75 -9.86
C VAL A 401 -2.15 3.17 -10.19
N GLU A 402 -2.85 3.69 -11.19
CA GLU A 402 -4.21 3.25 -11.52
C GLU A 402 -4.41 3.10 -13.03
N SER A 403 -5.14 2.08 -13.44
CA SER A 403 -5.59 1.94 -14.82
C SER A 403 -6.78 2.87 -15.09
N GLY A 404 -6.63 3.77 -16.06
CA GLY A 404 -7.72 4.64 -16.47
C GLY A 404 -8.79 3.90 -17.27
N PRO A 405 -10.02 4.43 -17.30
CA PRO A 405 -11.10 3.89 -18.14
C PRO A 405 -10.82 4.00 -19.65
N ASP A 406 -9.81 4.77 -20.04
CA ASP A 406 -9.25 4.86 -21.39
C ASP A 406 -8.23 3.74 -21.70
N GLY A 407 -7.93 2.90 -20.71
CA GLY A 407 -7.02 1.77 -20.82
C GLY A 407 -5.54 2.10 -20.69
N PHE A 408 -5.18 3.33 -20.37
CA PHE A 408 -3.82 3.75 -20.07
C PHE A 408 -3.51 3.70 -18.59
N LEU A 409 -2.22 3.75 -18.23
CA LEU A 409 -1.75 3.75 -16.86
C LEU A 409 -1.53 5.17 -16.37
N TYR A 410 -2.03 5.49 -15.18
CA TYR A 410 -1.88 6.77 -14.51
C TYR A 410 -1.00 6.63 -13.27
N ILE A 411 -0.16 7.63 -13.02
CA ILE A 411 0.81 7.65 -11.92
C ILE A 411 0.63 8.93 -11.13
N LEU A 412 0.38 8.81 -9.84
CA LEU A 412 0.26 9.91 -8.88
C LEU A 412 1.56 10.10 -8.11
N THR A 413 2.01 11.35 -7.96
CA THR A 413 3.27 11.65 -7.29
C THR A 413 3.09 12.64 -6.14
N TYR A 414 3.71 12.34 -4.99
CA TYR A 414 3.51 13.03 -3.72
C TYR A 414 4.10 14.45 -3.65
N GLU A 415 5.42 14.57 -3.91
CA GLU A 415 6.11 15.85 -3.71
C GLU A 415 5.79 16.89 -4.78
N ASP A 416 5.72 16.43 -6.03
CA ASP A 416 5.45 17.30 -7.16
C ASP A 416 3.96 17.57 -7.35
N GLY A 417 3.08 16.80 -6.69
CA GLY A 417 1.63 16.95 -6.78
C GLY A 417 1.10 16.82 -8.19
N LYS A 418 1.57 15.78 -8.91
CA LYS A 418 1.28 15.58 -10.34
C LYS A 418 0.61 14.24 -10.60
N ILE A 419 -0.17 14.22 -11.67
CA ILE A 419 -0.65 13.01 -12.32
C ILE A 419 -0.01 12.90 -13.68
N TYR A 420 0.69 11.81 -13.93
CA TYR A 420 1.19 11.44 -15.25
C TYR A 420 0.32 10.33 -15.85
N ARG A 421 0.34 10.21 -17.18
CA ARG A 421 -0.28 9.09 -17.91
C ARG A 421 0.77 8.49 -18.83
N ILE A 422 0.88 7.17 -18.82
CA ILE A 422 1.68 6.42 -19.79
C ILE A 422 0.80 6.06 -20.97
N THR A 423 1.25 6.39 -22.16
CA THR A 423 0.59 6.15 -23.44
C THR A 423 1.54 5.48 -24.42
N ARG A 424 1.04 5.05 -25.58
CA ARG A 424 1.90 4.60 -26.68
C ARG A 424 2.53 5.81 -27.39
N ASN A 425 3.83 5.67 -27.70
CA ASN A 425 4.50 6.60 -28.58
C ASN A 425 3.96 6.43 -30.01
N THR A 426 3.42 7.50 -30.60
CA THR A 426 2.80 7.48 -31.92
C THR A 426 3.72 8.02 -33.02
N THR A 427 5.01 8.29 -32.69
CA THR A 427 6.00 8.81 -33.66
C THR A 427 6.76 7.73 -34.39
#